data_904e1ef83cdb476500e5cadc5472be14
#
_entry.id   904e1ef83cdb476500e5cadc5472be14
#
_cell.length_a   1.000
_cell.length_b   1.000
_cell.length_c   1.000
_cell.angle_alpha   90.00
_cell.angle_beta   90.00
_cell.angle_gamma   90.00
#
_symmetry.space_group_name_H-M   'P 1'
#
loop_
_entity.id
_entity.type
_entity.pdbx_description
1 polymer ?
#
loop_
_entity_poly.entity_id
_entity_poly.type
_entity_poly.pdbx_seq_one_letter_code
_entity_poly.pdbx_strand_id
1 'polypeptide(L)'
;YILRGIGMTLWLTLVSMALGVALAVLIAIMRLSENPVLTSVSWGFTWFFRGTPLLVQIIFWGFLGALYPRIVLGIPFTDIVFFDQATSVVIPATIAAIIALTLNEAAYASEIVRAGLMSVDNGQGEAAAALGLTKRQAMRTIVLPQAMRIIIPPMGNQTISMLKATSLVAIVGGQELLTAVQSVYSQNFKTIPLLAVAAIWYLVLVSVLSVGQHFLEKRYGRGATRSSKRSLAQRLLATERTPR
;
A
#
# COMPACT_ATOMS: atom_id res chain seq x y z
N TYR A 1 -26.59 0.50 9.61
CA TYR A 1 -25.27 0.42 10.28
C TYR A 1 -24.25 -0.26 9.37
N ILE A 2 -24.44 -1.51 8.94
CA ILE A 2 -23.49 -2.30 8.13
C ILE A 2 -23.13 -1.58 6.82
N LEU A 3 -24.10 -1.06 6.07
CA LEU A 3 -23.84 -0.34 4.82
C LEU A 3 -22.96 0.90 5.03
N ARG A 4 -23.13 1.59 6.15
CA ARG A 4 -22.25 2.72 6.52
C ARG A 4 -20.83 2.24 6.81
N GLY A 5 -20.68 1.08 7.48
CA GLY A 5 -19.39 0.44 7.72
C GLY A 5 -18.70 0.07 6.40
N ILE A 6 -19.43 -0.48 5.42
CA ILE A 6 -18.90 -0.77 4.07
C ILE A 6 -18.36 0.51 3.42
N GLY A 7 -19.14 1.61 3.45
CA GLY A 7 -18.70 2.90 2.90
C GLY A 7 -17.41 3.40 3.55
N MET A 8 -17.28 3.27 4.87
CA MET A 8 -16.06 3.66 5.60
C MET A 8 -14.86 2.76 5.26
N THR A 9 -15.06 1.46 5.14
CA THR A 9 -14.01 0.52 4.70
C THR A 9 -13.46 0.91 3.33
N LEU A 10 -14.34 1.19 2.35
CA LEU A 10 -13.95 1.62 1.01
C LEU A 10 -13.25 2.98 1.04
N TRP A 11 -13.76 3.92 1.82
CA TRP A 11 -13.17 5.25 1.96
C TRP A 11 -11.77 5.18 2.60
N LEU A 12 -11.60 4.43 3.70
CA LEU A 12 -10.30 4.20 4.33
C LEU A 12 -9.31 3.56 3.35
N THR A 13 -9.75 2.54 2.60
CA THR A 13 -8.94 1.90 1.57
C THR A 13 -8.49 2.91 0.52
N LEU A 14 -9.42 3.69 -0.03
CA LEU A 14 -9.13 4.65 -1.10
C LEU A 14 -8.16 5.74 -0.64
N VAL A 15 -8.44 6.36 0.51
CA VAL A 15 -7.62 7.46 1.05
C VAL A 15 -6.22 6.96 1.41
N SER A 16 -6.13 5.85 2.16
CA SER A 16 -4.84 5.30 2.56
C SER A 16 -4.01 4.82 1.37
N MET A 17 -4.64 4.22 0.35
CA MET A 17 -3.95 3.84 -0.89
C MET A 17 -3.46 5.07 -1.66
N ALA A 18 -4.30 6.10 -1.83
CA ALA A 18 -3.91 7.30 -2.56
C ALA A 18 -2.72 8.02 -1.90
N LEU A 19 -2.80 8.23 -0.58
CA LEU A 19 -1.72 8.85 0.20
C LEU A 19 -0.48 7.95 0.25
N GLY A 20 -0.67 6.64 0.45
CA GLY A 20 0.40 5.65 0.50
C GLY A 20 1.17 5.57 -0.81
N VAL A 21 0.48 5.53 -1.95
CA VAL A 21 1.11 5.52 -3.27
C VAL A 21 1.85 6.83 -3.56
N ALA A 22 1.25 7.98 -3.21
CA ALA A 22 1.92 9.26 -3.38
C ALA A 22 3.24 9.32 -2.58
N LEU A 23 3.21 8.90 -1.32
CA LEU A 23 4.40 8.83 -0.47
C LEU A 23 5.39 7.75 -0.97
N ALA A 24 4.91 6.61 -1.46
CA ALA A 24 5.72 5.54 -2.03
C ALA A 24 6.56 6.00 -3.22
N VAL A 25 5.99 6.81 -4.11
CA VAL A 25 6.73 7.38 -5.25
C VAL A 25 7.89 8.25 -4.75
N LEU A 26 7.66 9.11 -3.74
CA LEU A 26 8.71 9.93 -3.15
C LEU A 26 9.82 9.05 -2.53
N ILE A 27 9.44 8.04 -1.75
CA ILE A 27 10.40 7.12 -1.12
C ILE A 27 11.19 6.34 -2.19
N ALA A 28 10.53 5.87 -3.25
CA ALA A 28 11.20 5.18 -4.35
C ALA A 28 12.22 6.09 -5.07
N ILE A 29 11.88 7.35 -5.32
CA ILE A 29 12.81 8.33 -5.91
C ILE A 29 13.99 8.58 -4.97
N MET A 30 13.76 8.76 -3.66
CA MET A 30 14.83 8.89 -2.68
C MET A 30 15.73 7.65 -2.66
N ARG A 31 15.16 6.45 -2.79
CA ARG A 31 15.88 5.18 -2.78
C ARG A 31 16.76 4.99 -4.01
N LEU A 32 16.38 5.57 -5.16
CA LEU A 32 17.14 5.54 -6.40
C LEU A 32 18.12 6.73 -6.56
N SER A 33 18.19 7.61 -5.57
CA SER A 33 19.09 8.77 -5.57
C SER A 33 20.54 8.33 -5.35
N GLU A 34 21.46 9.06 -5.96
CA GLU A 34 22.92 8.94 -5.70
C GLU A 34 23.31 9.57 -4.34
N ASN A 35 22.41 10.36 -3.72
CA ASN A 35 22.67 10.97 -2.42
C ASN A 35 22.53 9.93 -1.31
N PRO A 36 23.61 9.63 -0.55
CA PRO A 36 23.61 8.59 0.48
C PRO A 36 22.66 8.90 1.63
N VAL A 37 22.39 10.18 1.94
CA VAL A 37 21.45 10.57 2.99
C VAL A 37 20.03 10.20 2.60
N LEU A 38 19.59 10.54 1.37
CA LEU A 38 18.26 10.18 0.89
C LEU A 38 18.05 8.67 0.82
N THR A 39 19.05 7.96 0.32
CA THR A 39 19.01 6.49 0.25
C THR A 39 18.93 5.86 1.63
N SER A 40 19.72 6.34 2.62
CA SER A 40 19.71 5.81 3.98
C SER A 40 18.38 6.08 4.70
N VAL A 41 17.84 7.30 4.58
CA VAL A 41 16.55 7.66 5.19
C VAL A 41 15.42 6.81 4.59
N SER A 42 15.38 6.67 3.27
CA SER A 42 14.36 5.84 2.60
C SER A 42 14.50 4.35 2.94
N TRP A 43 15.74 3.87 3.08
CA TRP A 43 16.00 2.50 3.55
C TRP A 43 15.51 2.29 4.98
N GLY A 44 15.87 3.19 5.91
CA GLY A 44 15.42 3.13 7.31
C GLY A 44 13.90 3.15 7.43
N PHE A 45 13.21 4.01 6.64
CA PHE A 45 11.75 4.06 6.56
C PHE A 45 11.16 2.70 6.13
N THR A 46 11.62 2.16 4.99
CA THR A 46 11.11 0.89 4.48
C THR A 46 11.43 -0.28 5.40
N TRP A 47 12.62 -0.30 5.99
CA TRP A 47 13.02 -1.31 6.97
C TRP A 47 12.09 -1.30 8.20
N PHE A 48 11.83 -0.13 8.77
CA PHE A 48 10.99 0.02 9.97
C PHE A 48 9.54 -0.39 9.70
N PHE A 49 8.89 0.21 8.70
CA PHE A 49 7.46 0.01 8.46
C PHE A 49 7.14 -1.38 7.88
N ARG A 50 8.06 -2.00 7.15
CA ARG A 50 7.90 -3.40 6.69
C ARG A 50 8.33 -4.42 7.72
N GLY A 51 9.24 -4.05 8.63
CA GLY A 51 9.73 -4.91 9.69
C GLY A 51 8.82 -4.98 10.92
N THR A 52 7.86 -4.06 11.05
CA THR A 52 6.92 -4.02 12.18
C THR A 52 5.51 -4.43 11.75
N PRO A 53 4.76 -5.18 12.59
CA PRO A 53 3.38 -5.56 12.28
C PRO A 53 2.46 -4.34 12.13
N LEU A 54 1.63 -4.31 11.08
CA LEU A 54 0.67 -3.23 10.85
C LEU A 54 -0.27 -3.02 12.06
N LEU A 55 -0.71 -4.09 12.70
CA LEU A 55 -1.54 -4.00 13.91
C LEU A 55 -0.87 -3.18 15.02
N VAL A 56 0.42 -3.40 15.25
CA VAL A 56 1.20 -2.65 16.26
C VAL A 56 1.28 -1.17 15.87
N GLN A 57 1.46 -0.86 14.59
CA GLN A 57 1.45 0.52 14.09
C GLN A 57 0.09 1.20 14.33
N ILE A 58 -1.03 0.51 14.04
CA ILE A 58 -2.38 1.03 14.28
C ILE A 58 -2.61 1.30 15.78
N ILE A 59 -2.22 0.37 16.64
CA ILE A 59 -2.33 0.52 18.11
C ILE A 59 -1.50 1.72 18.58
N PHE A 60 -0.25 1.84 18.10
CA PHE A 60 0.64 2.95 18.48
C PHE A 60 0.01 4.31 18.14
N TRP A 61 -0.43 4.50 16.90
CA TRP A 61 -1.05 5.76 16.48
C TRP A 61 -2.41 6.00 17.17
N GLY A 62 -3.20 4.95 17.38
CA GLY A 62 -4.52 5.03 18.02
C GLY A 62 -4.46 5.40 19.49
N PHE A 63 -3.43 4.96 20.20
CA PHE A 63 -3.21 5.24 21.61
C PHE A 63 -2.12 6.28 21.87
N LEU A 64 -1.72 7.04 20.85
CA LEU A 64 -0.70 8.09 21.00
C LEU A 64 -1.07 9.11 22.09
N GLY A 65 -2.36 9.39 22.26
CA GLY A 65 -2.87 10.28 23.31
C GLY A 65 -2.63 9.80 24.76
N ALA A 66 -2.38 8.50 24.94
CA ALA A 66 -1.99 7.97 26.25
C ALA A 66 -0.54 8.34 26.61
N LEU A 67 0.34 8.45 25.60
CA LEU A 67 1.73 8.86 25.78
C LEU A 67 1.88 10.37 25.77
N TYR A 68 1.17 11.04 24.86
CA TYR A 68 1.17 12.50 24.68
C TYR A 68 -0.27 13.02 24.76
N PRO A 69 -0.77 13.39 25.97
CA PRO A 69 -2.16 13.79 26.15
C PRO A 69 -2.57 15.03 25.36
N ARG A 70 -1.64 15.95 25.13
CA ARG A 70 -1.86 17.20 24.41
C ARG A 70 -0.76 17.44 23.36
N ILE A 71 -1.16 17.99 22.23
CA ILE A 71 -0.26 18.49 21.20
C ILE A 71 -0.20 20.00 21.36
N VAL A 72 0.97 20.48 21.76
CA VAL A 72 1.24 21.91 21.97
C VAL A 72 2.28 22.36 20.96
N LEU A 73 1.94 23.37 20.15
CA LEU A 73 2.85 24.01 19.23
C LEU A 73 3.03 25.46 19.66
N GLY A 74 4.25 25.85 19.98
CA GLY A 74 4.62 27.18 20.42
C GLY A 74 6.07 27.50 20.09
N ILE A 75 6.53 28.70 20.44
CA ILE A 75 7.94 29.03 20.30
C ILE A 75 8.68 28.43 21.50
N PRO A 76 9.68 27.56 21.27
CA PRO A 76 10.46 26.95 22.34
C PRO A 76 11.04 28.01 23.29
N PHE A 77 10.95 27.76 24.59
CA PHE A 77 11.45 28.63 25.65
C PHE A 77 10.72 29.98 25.82
N THR A 78 9.48 30.10 25.29
CA THR A 78 8.58 31.26 25.49
C THR A 78 7.19 30.81 25.88
N ASP A 79 6.37 31.73 26.42
CA ASP A 79 4.96 31.46 26.77
C ASP A 79 4.01 31.58 25.56
N ILE A 80 4.56 31.72 24.35
CA ILE A 80 3.75 31.88 23.14
C ILE A 80 3.35 30.52 22.59
N VAL A 81 2.06 30.17 22.78
CA VAL A 81 1.44 28.94 22.29
C VAL A 81 0.46 29.29 21.16
N PHE A 82 0.66 28.71 19.98
CA PHE A 82 -0.20 28.89 18.81
C PHE A 82 -1.30 27.82 18.72
N PHE A 83 -1.00 26.63 19.24
CA PHE A 83 -1.90 25.47 19.15
C PHE A 83 -1.73 24.64 20.41
N ASP A 84 -2.85 24.34 21.09
CA ASP A 84 -2.90 23.48 22.26
C ASP A 84 -4.22 22.71 22.26
N GLN A 85 -4.16 21.45 21.83
CA GLN A 85 -5.32 20.58 21.72
C GLN A 85 -5.03 19.19 22.28
N ALA A 86 -6.08 18.53 22.77
CA ALA A 86 -5.97 17.14 23.18
C ALA A 86 -5.59 16.27 21.97
N THR A 87 -4.64 15.35 22.12
CA THR A 87 -4.18 14.46 21.06
C THR A 87 -5.32 13.63 20.47
N SER A 88 -6.27 13.20 21.29
CA SER A 88 -7.46 12.47 20.84
C SER A 88 -8.40 13.29 19.92
N VAL A 89 -8.33 14.62 20.00
CA VAL A 89 -9.09 15.53 19.12
C VAL A 89 -8.35 15.71 17.79
N VAL A 90 -7.03 15.86 17.83
CA VAL A 90 -6.19 16.06 16.65
C VAL A 90 -6.02 14.76 15.86
N ILE A 91 -5.83 13.65 16.58
CA ILE A 91 -5.63 12.30 16.02
C ILE A 91 -6.70 11.36 16.57
N PRO A 92 -7.97 11.52 16.14
CA PRO A 92 -9.00 10.54 16.45
C PRO A 92 -8.70 9.20 15.78
N ALA A 93 -9.35 8.12 16.24
CA ALA A 93 -9.11 6.75 15.77
C ALA A 93 -9.06 6.60 14.21
N THR A 94 -9.92 7.34 13.51
CA THR A 94 -9.95 7.32 12.04
C THR A 94 -8.67 7.93 11.42
N ILE A 95 -8.18 9.04 11.96
CA ILE A 95 -6.93 9.68 11.49
C ILE A 95 -5.73 8.81 11.84
N ALA A 96 -5.69 8.25 13.06
CA ALA A 96 -4.66 7.29 13.47
C ALA A 96 -4.57 6.09 12.53
N ALA A 97 -5.73 5.55 12.14
CA ALA A 97 -5.84 4.46 11.18
C ALA A 97 -5.29 4.87 9.80
N ILE A 98 -5.68 6.03 9.27
CA ILE A 98 -5.19 6.54 7.99
C ILE A 98 -3.66 6.70 8.03
N ILE A 99 -3.10 7.26 9.10
CA ILE A 99 -1.65 7.42 9.25
C ILE A 99 -0.96 6.06 9.21
N ALA A 100 -1.39 5.10 10.05
CA ALA A 100 -0.79 3.77 10.11
C ALA A 100 -0.86 3.04 8.76
N LEU A 101 -2.06 3.00 8.16
CA LEU A 101 -2.29 2.34 6.88
C LEU A 101 -1.48 2.99 5.75
N THR A 102 -1.44 4.33 5.70
CA THR A 102 -0.69 5.09 4.70
C THR A 102 0.82 4.85 4.80
N LEU A 103 1.40 4.94 6.01
CA LEU A 103 2.84 4.75 6.20
C LEU A 103 3.27 3.32 5.89
N ASN A 104 2.47 2.35 6.31
CA ASN A 104 2.72 0.94 6.01
C ASN A 104 2.63 0.69 4.50
N GLU A 105 1.57 1.14 3.83
CA GLU A 105 1.40 1.01 2.38
C GLU A 105 2.53 1.69 1.63
N ALA A 106 2.94 2.90 2.03
CA ALA A 106 4.04 3.62 1.41
C ALA A 106 5.34 2.82 1.40
N ALA A 107 5.62 2.08 2.49
CA ALA A 107 6.81 1.24 2.57
C ALA A 107 6.76 0.04 1.61
N TYR A 108 5.61 -0.63 1.49
CA TYR A 108 5.45 -1.76 0.56
C TYR A 108 5.39 -1.27 -0.90
N ALA A 109 4.58 -0.26 -1.18
CA ALA A 109 4.39 0.29 -2.52
C ALA A 109 5.68 0.92 -3.08
N SER A 110 6.53 1.52 -2.23
CA SER A 110 7.80 2.09 -2.67
C SER A 110 8.75 1.05 -3.27
N GLU A 111 8.78 -0.15 -2.71
CA GLU A 111 9.58 -1.24 -3.25
C GLU A 111 8.99 -1.78 -4.57
N ILE A 112 7.66 -1.79 -4.73
CA ILE A 112 6.99 -2.13 -5.99
C ILE A 112 7.36 -1.12 -7.07
N VAL A 113 7.28 0.18 -6.76
CA VAL A 113 7.65 1.26 -7.69
C VAL A 113 9.13 1.16 -8.05
N ARG A 114 10.00 1.00 -7.07
CA ARG A 114 11.45 0.85 -7.27
C ARG A 114 11.77 -0.35 -8.15
N ALA A 115 11.21 -1.52 -7.85
CA ALA A 115 11.42 -2.74 -8.63
C ALA A 115 10.91 -2.59 -10.06
N GLY A 116 9.77 -1.94 -10.26
CA GLY A 116 9.25 -1.65 -11.60
C GLY A 116 10.13 -0.72 -12.41
N LEU A 117 10.68 0.34 -11.80
CA LEU A 117 11.62 1.23 -12.48
C LEU A 117 12.95 0.54 -12.82
N MET A 118 13.47 -0.29 -11.91
CA MET A 118 14.71 -1.03 -12.12
C MET A 118 14.58 -2.20 -13.09
N SER A 119 13.37 -2.63 -13.41
CA SER A 119 13.12 -3.73 -14.37
C SER A 119 13.27 -3.30 -15.84
N VAL A 120 13.30 -2.01 -16.09
CA VAL A 120 13.51 -1.48 -17.44
C VAL A 120 15.00 -1.55 -17.78
N ASP A 121 15.31 -2.14 -18.94
CA ASP A 121 16.69 -2.30 -19.42
C ASP A 121 17.40 -0.95 -19.54
N ASN A 122 18.63 -0.84 -19.01
CA ASN A 122 19.43 0.37 -19.04
C ASN A 122 19.72 0.84 -20.48
N GLY A 123 19.82 -0.08 -21.43
CA GLY A 123 19.99 0.22 -22.84
C GLY A 123 18.85 1.06 -23.44
N GLN A 124 17.65 1.03 -22.83
CA GLN A 124 16.55 1.92 -23.23
C GLN A 124 16.89 3.40 -22.94
N GLY A 125 17.53 3.67 -21.80
CA GLY A 125 18.01 5.00 -21.45
C GLY A 125 19.15 5.48 -22.35
N GLU A 126 20.11 4.60 -22.67
CA GLU A 126 21.24 4.88 -23.56
C GLU A 126 20.77 5.14 -24.99
N ALA A 127 19.85 4.32 -25.51
CA ALA A 127 19.26 4.52 -26.84
C ALA A 127 18.48 5.83 -26.92
N ALA A 128 17.74 6.18 -25.86
CA ALA A 128 17.04 7.47 -25.76
C ALA A 128 18.02 8.66 -25.83
N ALA A 129 19.14 8.57 -25.10
CA ALA A 129 20.18 9.60 -25.11
C ALA A 129 20.83 9.72 -26.48
N ALA A 130 21.12 8.61 -27.19
CA ALA A 130 21.65 8.59 -28.55
C ALA A 130 20.71 9.28 -29.56
N LEU A 131 19.38 9.23 -29.31
CA LEU A 131 18.37 9.94 -30.11
C LEU A 131 18.16 11.41 -29.66
N GLY A 132 18.98 11.93 -28.75
CA GLY A 132 18.91 13.33 -28.29
C GLY A 132 17.80 13.61 -27.28
N LEU A 133 17.15 12.58 -26.70
CA LEU A 133 16.12 12.79 -25.68
C LEU A 133 16.76 13.19 -24.35
N THR A 134 16.16 14.17 -23.71
CA THR A 134 16.51 14.52 -22.32
C THR A 134 16.11 13.42 -21.36
N LYS A 135 16.79 13.32 -20.19
CA LYS A 135 16.44 12.33 -19.14
C LYS A 135 14.95 12.36 -18.78
N ARG A 136 14.32 13.54 -18.72
CA ARG A 136 12.91 13.69 -18.44
C ARG A 136 12.00 13.14 -19.55
N GLN A 137 12.39 13.38 -20.81
CA GLN A 137 11.66 12.82 -21.97
C GLN A 137 11.80 11.30 -21.99
N ALA A 138 13.03 10.76 -21.88
CA ALA A 138 13.26 9.32 -21.81
C ALA A 138 12.44 8.66 -20.67
N MET A 139 12.44 9.27 -19.47
CA MET A 139 11.65 8.77 -18.34
C MET A 139 10.16 8.71 -18.67
N ARG A 140 9.57 9.78 -19.24
CA ARG A 140 8.13 9.87 -19.50
C ARG A 140 7.65 9.02 -20.68
N THR A 141 8.45 8.94 -21.74
CA THR A 141 8.02 8.31 -23.00
C THR A 141 8.46 6.86 -23.16
N ILE A 142 9.53 6.46 -22.47
CA ILE A 142 10.13 5.13 -22.63
C ILE A 142 10.10 4.34 -21.33
N VAL A 143 10.72 4.86 -20.25
CA VAL A 143 10.90 4.12 -18.99
C VAL A 143 9.59 3.93 -18.25
N LEU A 144 8.88 5.04 -17.97
CA LEU A 144 7.66 4.98 -17.15
C LEU A 144 6.55 4.10 -17.74
N PRO A 145 6.24 4.15 -19.07
CA PRO A 145 5.24 3.25 -19.64
C PRO A 145 5.61 1.76 -19.55
N GLN A 146 6.90 1.43 -19.60
CA GLN A 146 7.38 0.05 -19.41
C GLN A 146 7.31 -0.36 -17.94
N ALA A 147 7.81 0.48 -17.03
CA ALA A 147 7.75 0.25 -15.59
C ALA A 147 6.31 0.07 -15.08
N MET A 148 5.35 0.87 -15.57
CA MET A 148 3.95 0.78 -15.16
C MET A 148 3.31 -0.57 -15.46
N ARG A 149 3.77 -1.29 -16.50
CA ARG A 149 3.29 -2.65 -16.77
C ARG A 149 3.68 -3.64 -15.68
N ILE A 150 4.77 -3.38 -14.97
CA ILE A 150 5.28 -4.20 -13.87
C ILE A 150 4.75 -3.70 -12.53
N ILE A 151 4.52 -2.39 -12.37
CA ILE A 151 4.02 -1.77 -11.14
C ILE A 151 2.52 -2.04 -10.92
N ILE A 152 1.69 -1.90 -11.96
CA ILE A 152 0.21 -1.92 -11.82
C ILE A 152 -0.32 -3.25 -11.28
N PRO A 153 0.11 -4.45 -11.75
CA PRO A 153 -0.42 -5.70 -11.22
C PRO A 153 -0.21 -5.89 -9.71
N PRO A 154 1.00 -5.76 -9.15
CA PRO A 154 1.19 -5.89 -7.71
C PRO A 154 0.52 -4.77 -6.90
N MET A 155 0.36 -3.54 -7.45
CA MET A 155 -0.40 -2.48 -6.80
C MET A 155 -1.89 -2.81 -6.66
N GLY A 156 -2.48 -3.51 -7.63
CA GLY A 156 -3.84 -4.03 -7.51
C GLY A 156 -3.97 -5.02 -6.35
N ASN A 157 -2.99 -5.94 -6.19
CA ASN A 157 -2.94 -6.86 -5.05
C ASN A 157 -2.81 -6.12 -3.70
N GLN A 158 -2.00 -5.05 -3.66
CA GLN A 158 -1.89 -4.20 -2.46
C GLN A 158 -3.22 -3.54 -2.11
N THR A 159 -3.99 -3.07 -3.09
CA THR A 159 -5.32 -2.49 -2.86
C THR A 159 -6.28 -3.49 -2.22
N ILE A 160 -6.29 -4.74 -2.68
CA ILE A 160 -7.11 -5.81 -2.08
C ILE A 160 -6.63 -6.14 -0.66
N SER A 161 -5.32 -6.16 -0.44
CA SER A 161 -4.73 -6.40 0.88
C SER A 161 -5.06 -5.27 1.86
N MET A 162 -4.99 -4.01 1.40
CA MET A 162 -5.36 -2.82 2.15
C MET A 162 -6.83 -2.87 2.58
N LEU A 163 -7.76 -3.23 1.68
CA LEU A 163 -9.17 -3.36 2.01
C LEU A 163 -9.40 -4.34 3.17
N LYS A 164 -8.71 -5.47 3.19
CA LYS A 164 -8.79 -6.43 4.30
C LYS A 164 -8.13 -5.90 5.57
N ALA A 165 -7.01 -5.20 5.42
CA ALA A 165 -6.26 -4.64 6.54
C ALA A 165 -7.04 -3.54 7.29
N THR A 166 -8.01 -2.87 6.66
CA THR A 166 -8.88 -1.91 7.36
C THR A 166 -9.64 -2.53 8.53
N SER A 167 -9.90 -3.85 8.52
CA SER A 167 -10.54 -4.54 9.67
C SER A 167 -9.75 -4.43 10.97
N LEU A 168 -8.42 -4.26 10.90
CA LEU A 168 -7.57 -4.07 12.07
C LEU A 168 -7.86 -2.75 12.81
N VAL A 169 -8.46 -1.79 12.12
CA VAL A 169 -8.83 -0.48 12.68
C VAL A 169 -9.89 -0.59 13.78
N ALA A 170 -10.68 -1.68 13.77
CA ALA A 170 -11.64 -1.98 14.83
C ALA A 170 -11.01 -2.01 16.23
N ILE A 171 -9.73 -2.37 16.35
CA ILE A 171 -9.03 -2.51 17.64
C ILE A 171 -8.85 -1.17 18.37
N VAL A 172 -8.78 -0.07 17.61
CA VAL A 172 -8.67 1.29 18.15
C VAL A 172 -10.01 2.05 18.13
N GLY A 173 -11.12 1.33 17.91
CA GLY A 173 -12.47 1.90 17.86
C GLY A 173 -12.75 2.74 16.61
N GLY A 174 -11.93 2.59 15.55
CA GLY A 174 -12.17 3.27 14.28
C GLY A 174 -13.40 2.72 13.57
N GLN A 175 -14.13 3.60 12.88
CA GLN A 175 -15.37 3.24 12.18
C GLN A 175 -15.04 2.50 10.87
N GLU A 176 -15.49 1.26 10.73
CA GLU A 176 -15.40 0.46 9.50
C GLU A 176 -16.38 -0.74 9.57
N LEU A 177 -16.35 -1.65 8.60
CA LEU A 177 -17.32 -2.74 8.49
C LEU A 177 -17.32 -3.68 9.72
N LEU A 178 -16.15 -4.11 10.21
CA LEU A 178 -16.06 -5.01 11.37
C LEU A 178 -16.55 -4.32 12.62
N THR A 179 -16.18 -3.05 12.85
CA THR A 179 -16.66 -2.24 13.98
C THR A 179 -18.17 -2.06 13.93
N ALA A 180 -18.75 -1.83 12.73
CA ALA A 180 -20.19 -1.75 12.54
C ALA A 180 -20.90 -3.05 12.94
N VAL A 181 -20.31 -4.20 12.60
CA VAL A 181 -20.83 -5.53 12.98
C VAL A 181 -20.65 -5.77 14.47
N GLN A 182 -19.50 -5.39 15.05
CA GLN A 182 -19.22 -5.49 16.48
C GLN A 182 -20.25 -4.72 17.32
N SER A 183 -20.61 -3.51 16.90
CA SER A 183 -21.61 -2.70 17.61
C SER A 183 -23.02 -3.34 17.60
N VAL A 184 -23.33 -4.19 16.64
CA VAL A 184 -24.60 -4.94 16.60
C VAL A 184 -24.53 -6.19 17.50
N TYR A 185 -23.45 -6.99 17.40
CA TYR A 185 -23.38 -8.21 18.20
C TYR A 185 -23.14 -7.97 19.69
N SER A 186 -22.54 -6.82 20.08
CA SER A 186 -22.42 -6.43 21.48
C SER A 186 -23.77 -6.19 22.17
N GLN A 187 -24.82 -5.90 21.38
CA GLN A 187 -26.18 -5.67 21.90
C GLN A 187 -27.04 -6.92 21.90
N ASN A 188 -26.88 -7.82 20.92
CA ASN A 188 -27.75 -8.99 20.74
C ASN A 188 -27.06 -10.32 21.02
N PHE A 189 -25.75 -10.31 21.33
CA PHE A 189 -24.90 -11.46 21.66
C PHE A 189 -24.81 -12.53 20.55
N LYS A 190 -25.22 -12.20 19.29
CA LYS A 190 -25.13 -13.10 18.13
C LYS A 190 -23.79 -12.94 17.41
N THR A 191 -22.70 -13.16 18.13
CA THR A 191 -21.34 -12.91 17.64
C THR A 191 -21.01 -13.72 16.37
N ILE A 192 -21.14 -15.05 16.41
CA ILE A 192 -20.75 -15.93 15.28
C ILE A 192 -21.57 -15.64 14.00
N PRO A 193 -22.91 -15.55 14.06
CA PRO A 193 -23.69 -15.22 12.86
C PRO A 193 -23.31 -13.85 12.25
N LEU A 194 -23.05 -12.85 13.08
CA LEU A 194 -22.70 -11.50 12.62
C LEU A 194 -21.28 -11.41 12.09
N LEU A 195 -20.32 -12.16 12.65
CA LEU A 195 -19.00 -12.31 12.04
C LEU A 195 -19.06 -12.99 10.67
N ALA A 196 -19.96 -13.99 10.49
CA ALA A 196 -20.21 -14.59 9.18
C ALA A 196 -20.74 -13.55 8.17
N VAL A 197 -21.64 -12.65 8.60
CA VAL A 197 -22.13 -11.54 7.77
C VAL A 197 -20.97 -10.60 7.38
N ALA A 198 -20.08 -10.24 8.32
CA ALA A 198 -18.89 -9.43 8.01
C ALA A 198 -18.01 -10.15 6.98
N ALA A 199 -17.73 -11.44 7.18
CA ALA A 199 -16.91 -12.24 6.26
C ALA A 199 -17.50 -12.27 4.83
N ILE A 200 -18.82 -12.43 4.71
CA ILE A 200 -19.53 -12.42 3.42
C ILE A 200 -19.36 -11.05 2.75
N TRP A 201 -19.52 -9.93 3.47
CA TRP A 201 -19.34 -8.62 2.91
C TRP A 201 -17.89 -8.34 2.47
N TYR A 202 -16.88 -8.73 3.27
CA TYR A 202 -15.50 -8.66 2.85
C TYR A 202 -15.23 -9.50 1.60
N LEU A 203 -15.80 -10.71 1.54
CA LEU A 203 -15.68 -11.57 0.35
C LEU A 203 -16.28 -10.91 -0.90
N VAL A 204 -17.46 -10.29 -0.78
CA VAL A 204 -18.09 -9.55 -1.88
C VAL A 204 -17.20 -8.39 -2.34
N LEU A 205 -16.73 -7.54 -1.40
CA LEU A 205 -15.88 -6.40 -1.71
C LEU A 205 -14.57 -6.82 -2.38
N VAL A 206 -13.90 -7.84 -1.83
CA VAL A 206 -12.66 -8.41 -2.38
C VAL A 206 -12.92 -8.98 -3.78
N SER A 207 -14.05 -9.70 -3.99
CA SER A 207 -14.38 -10.28 -5.29
C SER A 207 -14.58 -9.19 -6.36
N VAL A 208 -15.27 -8.11 -6.02
CA VAL A 208 -15.45 -6.96 -6.93
C VAL A 208 -14.11 -6.33 -7.31
N LEU A 209 -13.22 -6.09 -6.32
CA LEU A 209 -11.90 -5.55 -6.60
C LEU A 209 -11.03 -6.52 -7.40
N SER A 210 -11.13 -7.83 -7.12
CA SER A 210 -10.37 -8.87 -7.84
C SER A 210 -10.76 -8.96 -9.31
N VAL A 211 -12.06 -8.79 -9.62
CA VAL A 211 -12.54 -8.70 -11.01
C VAL A 211 -11.94 -7.47 -11.69
N GLY A 212 -11.98 -6.29 -11.04
CA GLY A 212 -11.34 -5.08 -11.55
C GLY A 212 -9.84 -5.27 -11.80
N GLN A 213 -9.15 -5.89 -10.85
CA GLN A 213 -7.72 -6.20 -10.97
C GLN A 213 -7.43 -7.13 -12.15
N HIS A 214 -8.23 -8.18 -12.35
CA HIS A 214 -8.05 -9.09 -13.49
C HIS A 214 -8.08 -8.33 -14.83
N PHE A 215 -8.98 -7.37 -14.99
CA PHE A 215 -9.01 -6.52 -16.20
C PHE A 215 -7.77 -5.64 -16.33
N LEU A 216 -7.27 -5.06 -15.23
CA LEU A 216 -6.03 -4.29 -15.23
C LEU A 216 -4.83 -5.16 -15.62
N GLU A 217 -4.69 -6.35 -15.01
CA GLU A 217 -3.63 -7.31 -15.35
C GLU A 217 -3.68 -7.73 -16.81
N LYS A 218 -4.87 -8.02 -17.34
CA LYS A 218 -5.06 -8.37 -18.75
C LYS A 218 -4.65 -7.23 -19.68
N ARG A 219 -4.88 -5.98 -19.29
CA ARG A 219 -4.52 -4.80 -20.10
C ARG A 219 -3.02 -4.51 -20.06
N TYR A 220 -2.39 -4.57 -18.88
CA TYR A 220 -1.00 -4.20 -18.69
C TYR A 220 -0.04 -5.37 -18.78
N GLY A 221 -0.46 -6.62 -18.49
CA GLY A 221 0.37 -7.83 -18.54
C GLY A 221 0.64 -8.39 -19.94
N ARG A 222 0.05 -7.84 -21.00
CA ARG A 222 0.18 -8.32 -22.38
C ARG A 222 1.58 -8.26 -23.00
N GLY A 223 2.61 -7.86 -22.27
CA GLY A 223 3.99 -7.81 -22.75
C GLY A 223 5.00 -8.63 -21.94
N ALA A 224 4.63 -9.05 -20.70
CA ALA A 224 5.56 -9.72 -19.80
C ALA A 224 5.62 -11.25 -19.97
N THR A 225 4.69 -11.87 -20.67
CA THR A 225 4.52 -13.35 -20.74
C THR A 225 5.12 -13.97 -22.02
N ARG A 226 6.12 -13.38 -22.64
CA ARG A 226 6.79 -14.00 -23.80
C ARG A 226 8.07 -14.78 -23.45
N SER A 227 8.36 -15.02 -22.18
CA SER A 227 9.43 -15.90 -21.76
C SER A 227 8.86 -17.24 -21.29
N SER A 228 9.07 -18.26 -22.13
CA SER A 228 9.08 -19.68 -21.77
C SER A 228 7.78 -20.34 -21.32
N LYS A 229 6.78 -20.43 -22.20
CA LYS A 229 6.04 -21.69 -22.28
C LYS A 229 6.84 -22.70 -23.10
N ARG A 230 7.95 -23.19 -22.58
CA ARG A 230 8.43 -24.52 -23.04
C ARG A 230 7.35 -25.52 -22.66
N SER A 231 6.66 -26.07 -23.66
CA SER A 231 5.67 -27.14 -23.50
C SER A 231 6.27 -28.24 -22.62
N LEU A 232 5.48 -28.82 -21.71
CA LEU A 232 5.89 -30.01 -20.94
C LEU A 232 6.52 -31.08 -21.84
N ALA A 233 6.02 -31.26 -23.06
CA ALA A 233 6.60 -32.12 -24.07
C ALA A 233 8.05 -31.75 -24.43
N GLN A 234 8.38 -30.45 -24.52
CA GLN A 234 9.77 -30.01 -24.82
C GLN A 234 10.71 -30.17 -23.60
N ARG A 235 10.18 -30.19 -22.38
CA ARG A 235 10.99 -30.51 -21.19
C ARG A 235 11.27 -32.01 -21.10
N LEU A 236 10.32 -32.87 -21.43
CA LEU A 236 10.48 -34.33 -21.46
C LEU A 236 11.45 -34.77 -22.56
N LEU A 237 11.36 -34.19 -23.74
CA LEU A 237 12.29 -34.46 -24.85
C LEU A 237 13.72 -33.93 -24.63
N ALA A 238 13.92 -32.92 -23.77
CA ALA A 238 15.25 -32.43 -23.41
C ALA A 238 15.95 -33.34 -22.39
N THR A 239 15.19 -34.09 -21.59
CA THR A 239 15.75 -35.04 -20.59
C THR A 239 16.26 -36.32 -21.22
N GLU A 240 15.78 -36.70 -22.43
CA GLU A 240 16.23 -37.90 -23.16
C GLU A 240 17.53 -37.70 -23.99
N ARG A 241 18.06 -36.47 -24.06
CA ARG A 241 19.25 -36.16 -24.87
C ARG A 241 20.53 -35.93 -24.06
N THR A 242 20.64 -36.38 -22.83
CA THR A 242 21.95 -36.49 -22.13
C THR A 242 22.58 -37.84 -22.46
N PRO A 243 23.64 -37.89 -23.33
CA PRO A 243 24.40 -39.13 -23.54
C PRO A 243 25.24 -39.38 -22.28
N ARG A 244 25.31 -40.67 -21.93
CA ARG A 244 26.25 -41.22 -20.96
C ARG A 244 27.68 -41.14 -21.46
#